data_5ae075a31a8d0ae74a03cec0f9b61cec
#
_entry.id   5ae075a31a8d0ae74a03cec0f9b61cec
#
_cell.length_a   1.000
_cell.length_b   1.000
_cell.length_c   1.000
_cell.angle_alpha   90.00
_cell.angle_beta   90.00
_cell.angle_gamma   90.00
#
_symmetry.space_group_name_H-M   'P 1'
#
loop_
_entity.id
_entity.type
_entity.pdbx_description
1 polymer ?
#
loop_
_entity_poly.entity_id
_entity_poly.type
_entity_poly.pdbx_seq_one_letter_code
_entity_poly.pdbx_strand_id
1 'polypeptide(L)'
;DAELLETLMEEQGYFASERIDYELMNLDDAPRAEIQGASPAGLTLRSHMQEDEEYLFALQSAYEQEEVLPGNASFNAAACRLNLRQILAREQILVAELDGQVVGKINTSAESFTRYQIGGVYVRPDCRGLGIGAKMTAVFSQNLLAQGRGLTLFVKKRNTAACRVYRKAGFSVLADYRITYY
;
A
#
# COMPACT_ATOMS: atom_id res chain seq x y z
N ASP A 1 -22.80 -3.63 -12.42
CA ASP A 1 -23.35 -3.86 -11.08
C ASP A 1 -22.75 -5.15 -10.56
N ALA A 2 -22.03 -5.11 -9.42
CA ALA A 2 -21.26 -6.26 -8.92
C ALA A 2 -22.17 -7.46 -8.57
N GLU A 3 -23.35 -7.20 -8.01
CA GLU A 3 -24.31 -8.23 -7.64
C GLU A 3 -24.86 -8.97 -8.86
N LEU A 4 -25.13 -8.24 -9.96
CA LEU A 4 -25.57 -8.85 -11.20
C LEU A 4 -24.50 -9.77 -11.80
N LEU A 5 -23.24 -9.34 -11.77
CA LEU A 5 -22.12 -10.14 -12.25
C LEU A 5 -21.96 -11.41 -11.42
N GLU A 6 -22.03 -11.32 -10.09
CA GLU A 6 -21.96 -12.46 -9.20
C GLU A 6 -23.08 -13.46 -9.48
N THR A 7 -24.33 -12.99 -9.65
CA THR A 7 -25.47 -13.85 -10.02
C THR A 7 -25.23 -14.59 -11.34
N LEU A 8 -24.74 -13.89 -12.36
CA LEU A 8 -24.43 -14.50 -13.65
C LEU A 8 -23.31 -15.56 -13.55
N MET A 9 -22.31 -15.33 -12.72
CA MET A 9 -21.22 -16.30 -12.48
C MET A 9 -21.75 -17.54 -11.76
N GLU A 10 -22.62 -17.37 -10.78
CA GLU A 10 -23.25 -18.47 -10.05
C GLU A 10 -24.16 -19.32 -10.96
N GLU A 11 -24.91 -18.69 -11.85
CA GLU A 11 -25.71 -19.39 -12.89
C GLU A 11 -24.84 -20.25 -13.83
N GLN A 12 -23.58 -19.88 -14.03
CA GLN A 12 -22.61 -20.63 -14.82
C GLN A 12 -21.84 -21.68 -13.97
N GLY A 13 -22.17 -21.83 -12.69
CA GLY A 13 -21.54 -22.80 -11.80
C GLY A 13 -20.25 -22.32 -11.14
N TYR A 14 -19.91 -21.02 -11.25
CA TYR A 14 -18.77 -20.43 -10.56
C TYR A 14 -19.22 -19.82 -9.24
N PHE A 15 -18.76 -20.38 -8.14
CA PHE A 15 -19.08 -19.89 -6.80
C PHE A 15 -17.90 -19.13 -6.20
N ALA A 16 -18.17 -17.97 -5.63
CA ALA A 16 -17.15 -17.14 -5.02
C ALA A 16 -16.50 -17.84 -3.82
N SER A 17 -15.18 -18.03 -3.91
CA SER A 17 -14.37 -18.58 -2.81
C SER A 17 -14.00 -17.52 -1.79
N GLU A 18 -13.79 -16.28 -2.22
CA GLU A 18 -13.50 -15.12 -1.34
C GLU A 18 -14.02 -13.82 -1.97
N ARG A 19 -14.47 -12.90 -1.11
CA ARG A 19 -14.84 -11.52 -1.48
C ARG A 19 -14.06 -10.55 -0.61
N ILE A 20 -13.37 -9.62 -1.23
CA ILE A 20 -12.61 -8.59 -0.52
C ILE A 20 -13.10 -7.20 -0.95
N ASP A 21 -13.64 -6.45 0.02
CA ASP A 21 -14.10 -5.09 -0.18
C ASP A 21 -13.00 -4.08 0.10
N TYR A 22 -12.84 -3.12 -0.82
CA TYR A 22 -11.88 -2.03 -0.77
C TYR A 22 -12.57 -0.67 -0.80
N GLU A 23 -11.92 0.33 -0.24
CA GLU A 23 -12.13 1.74 -0.59
C GLU A 23 -11.08 2.12 -1.64
N LEU A 24 -11.51 2.66 -2.77
CA LEU A 24 -10.66 3.43 -3.67
C LEU A 24 -10.61 4.85 -3.11
N MET A 25 -9.42 5.32 -2.79
CA MET A 25 -9.22 6.66 -2.23
C MET A 25 -8.37 7.52 -3.15
N ASN A 26 -8.57 8.83 -3.12
CA ASN A 26 -7.79 9.81 -3.88
C ASN A 26 -7.28 10.96 -3.01
N LEU A 27 -6.22 11.60 -3.49
CA LEU A 27 -5.64 12.83 -2.96
C LEU A 27 -5.15 13.67 -4.14
N ASP A 28 -5.74 14.86 -4.33
CA ASP A 28 -5.41 15.74 -5.47
C ASP A 28 -4.52 16.91 -5.05
N ASP A 29 -4.64 17.35 -3.80
CA ASP A 29 -3.87 18.45 -3.25
C ASP A 29 -3.16 18.04 -1.96
N ALA A 30 -2.03 18.66 -1.69
CA ALA A 30 -1.32 18.46 -0.43
C ALA A 30 -2.24 18.84 0.75
N PRO A 31 -2.30 18.01 1.81
CA PRO A 31 -3.10 18.34 2.97
C PRO A 31 -2.69 19.69 3.53
N ARG A 32 -3.67 20.54 3.85
CA ARG A 32 -3.45 21.90 4.36
C ARG A 32 -2.83 21.94 5.77
N ALA A 33 -2.84 20.83 6.47
CA ALA A 33 -2.22 20.70 7.79
C ALA A 33 -1.07 19.70 7.72
N GLU A 34 0.04 20.06 8.36
CA GLU A 34 1.09 19.06 8.62
C GLU A 34 0.46 17.88 9.36
N ILE A 35 0.79 16.66 8.92
CA ILE A 35 0.39 15.46 9.68
C ILE A 35 1.11 15.54 11.03
N GLN A 36 0.42 16.13 12.00
CA GLN A 36 0.89 16.21 13.39
C GLN A 36 0.86 14.79 13.97
N GLY A 37 2.00 14.20 14.10
CA GLY A 37 2.23 12.96 14.83
C GLY A 37 3.69 12.92 15.23
N ALA A 38 3.96 12.67 16.50
CA ALA A 38 5.31 12.44 16.95
C ALA A 38 5.86 11.23 16.15
N SER A 39 6.92 11.48 15.40
CA SER A 39 7.72 10.38 14.83
C SER A 39 8.63 9.85 15.93
N PRO A 40 8.87 8.54 16.00
CA PRO A 40 9.85 8.03 16.95
C PRO A 40 11.21 8.68 16.73
N ALA A 41 11.95 8.93 17.80
CA ALA A 41 13.33 9.36 17.69
C ALA A 41 14.11 8.30 16.88
N GLY A 42 15.09 8.71 16.08
CA GLY A 42 15.86 7.80 15.25
C GLY A 42 15.18 7.36 13.94
N LEU A 43 13.93 7.81 13.66
CA LEU A 43 13.28 7.53 12.38
C LEU A 43 13.85 8.39 11.25
N THR A 44 14.35 7.74 10.22
CA THR A 44 14.76 8.33 8.95
C THR A 44 13.91 7.79 7.81
N LEU A 45 13.52 8.68 6.88
CA LEU A 45 12.85 8.32 5.64
C LEU A 45 13.75 8.65 4.46
N ARG A 46 14.04 7.69 3.62
CA ARG A 46 14.97 7.83 2.50
C ARG A 46 14.57 6.99 1.28
N SER A 47 15.13 7.30 0.13
CA SER A 47 15.05 6.42 -1.03
C SER A 47 15.72 5.07 -0.73
N HIS A 48 15.28 4.03 -1.41
CA HIS A 48 15.94 2.72 -1.32
C HIS A 48 17.38 2.78 -1.89
N MET A 49 18.22 1.90 -1.40
CA MET A 49 19.58 1.67 -1.88
C MET A 49 19.72 0.19 -2.29
N GLN A 50 20.76 -0.13 -3.04
CA GLN A 50 20.96 -1.50 -3.51
C GLN A 50 21.13 -2.50 -2.35
N GLU A 51 21.74 -2.06 -1.26
CA GLU A 51 21.96 -2.85 -0.05
C GLU A 51 20.68 -3.20 0.70
N ASP A 52 19.58 -2.51 0.40
CA ASP A 52 18.28 -2.75 1.04
C ASP A 52 17.54 -3.98 0.47
N GLU A 53 17.97 -4.57 -0.66
CA GLU A 53 17.19 -5.60 -1.39
C GLU A 53 16.70 -6.73 -0.47
N GLU A 54 17.56 -7.26 0.40
CA GLU A 54 17.19 -8.37 1.29
C GLU A 54 16.22 -7.92 2.40
N TYR A 55 16.38 -6.72 2.95
CA TYR A 55 15.45 -6.16 3.93
C TYR A 55 14.10 -5.86 3.29
N LEU A 56 14.10 -5.28 2.08
CA LEU A 56 12.89 -5.01 1.31
C LEU A 56 12.20 -6.30 0.87
N PHE A 57 12.96 -7.36 0.58
CA PHE A 57 12.37 -8.67 0.29
C PHE A 57 11.65 -9.25 1.50
N ALA A 58 12.21 -9.12 2.70
CA ALA A 58 11.54 -9.55 3.92
C ALA A 58 10.22 -8.78 4.15
N LEU A 59 10.22 -7.44 3.98
CA LEU A 59 9.03 -6.61 4.10
C LEU A 59 8.01 -6.90 2.99
N GLN A 60 8.46 -7.12 1.74
CA GLN A 60 7.58 -7.45 0.62
C GLN A 60 6.91 -8.81 0.81
N SER A 61 7.68 -9.81 1.27
CA SER A 61 7.16 -11.14 1.56
C SER A 61 6.08 -11.12 2.63
N ALA A 62 6.33 -10.37 3.71
CA ALA A 62 5.36 -10.21 4.79
C ALA A 62 4.11 -9.44 4.32
N TYR A 63 4.29 -8.36 3.52
CA TYR A 63 3.20 -7.61 2.91
C TYR A 63 2.33 -8.48 2.01
N GLU A 64 2.93 -9.28 1.12
CA GLU A 64 2.17 -10.15 0.21
C GLU A 64 1.35 -11.19 0.97
N GLN A 65 1.93 -11.80 2.00
CA GLN A 65 1.22 -12.79 2.82
C GLN A 65 0.09 -12.18 3.65
N GLU A 66 0.27 -10.98 4.18
CA GLU A 66 -0.73 -10.33 5.05
C GLU A 66 -1.82 -9.60 4.25
N GLU A 67 -1.44 -8.94 3.15
CA GLU A 67 -2.33 -8.00 2.47
C GLU A 67 -2.71 -8.37 1.05
N VAL A 68 -1.95 -9.20 0.34
CA VAL A 68 -2.18 -9.42 -1.08
C VAL A 68 -2.81 -10.79 -1.34
N LEU A 69 -2.24 -11.84 -0.77
CA LEU A 69 -2.70 -13.20 -1.05
C LEU A 69 -4.12 -13.45 -0.54
N PRO A 70 -4.99 -14.09 -1.36
CA PRO A 70 -6.24 -14.64 -0.87
C PRO A 70 -5.98 -15.73 0.16
N GLY A 71 -6.95 -15.96 1.08
CA GLY A 71 -6.77 -16.85 2.22
C GLY A 71 -6.41 -18.30 1.91
N ASN A 72 -6.67 -18.76 0.69
CA ASN A 72 -6.36 -20.11 0.21
C ASN A 72 -5.10 -20.19 -0.68
N ALA A 73 -4.43 -19.06 -0.96
CA ALA A 73 -3.26 -19.04 -1.82
C ALA A 73 -1.98 -19.33 -1.04
N SER A 74 -1.09 -20.12 -1.64
CA SER A 74 0.24 -20.39 -1.09
C SER A 74 1.23 -19.29 -1.50
N PHE A 75 2.07 -18.85 -0.56
CA PHE A 75 3.12 -17.88 -0.83
C PHE A 75 4.22 -18.50 -1.70
N ASN A 76 4.64 -17.76 -2.74
CA ASN A 76 5.74 -18.14 -3.63
C ASN A 76 6.88 -17.12 -3.51
N ALA A 77 7.94 -17.50 -2.80
CA ALA A 77 9.09 -16.63 -2.56
C ALA A 77 9.82 -16.22 -3.83
N ALA A 78 9.90 -17.08 -4.84
CA ALA A 78 10.57 -16.77 -6.10
C ALA A 78 9.76 -15.73 -6.91
N ALA A 79 8.44 -15.88 -6.97
CA ALA A 79 7.56 -14.91 -7.62
C ALA A 79 7.60 -13.55 -6.88
N CYS A 80 7.56 -13.57 -5.54
CA CYS A 80 7.68 -12.36 -4.72
C CYS A 80 9.01 -11.63 -4.98
N ARG A 81 10.13 -12.35 -5.06
CA ARG A 81 11.45 -11.77 -5.35
C ARG A 81 11.50 -11.16 -6.77
N LEU A 82 10.91 -11.83 -7.74
CA LEU A 82 10.82 -11.29 -9.11
C LEU A 82 9.97 -10.01 -9.14
N ASN A 83 8.83 -10.01 -8.46
CA ASN A 83 7.96 -8.85 -8.30
C ASN A 83 8.70 -7.68 -7.62
N LEU A 84 9.40 -7.94 -6.51
CA LEU A 84 10.20 -6.91 -5.84
C LEU A 84 11.23 -6.29 -6.79
N ARG A 85 11.96 -7.08 -7.57
CA ARG A 85 12.95 -6.55 -8.54
C ARG A 85 12.29 -5.66 -9.60
N GLN A 86 11.08 -5.99 -10.03
CA GLN A 86 10.32 -5.12 -10.94
C GLN A 86 9.92 -3.80 -10.27
N ILE A 87 9.49 -3.86 -9.00
CA ILE A 87 9.18 -2.67 -8.20
C ILE A 87 10.43 -1.80 -8.04
N LEU A 88 11.57 -2.39 -7.65
CA LEU A 88 12.85 -1.66 -7.48
C LEU A 88 13.33 -0.99 -8.78
N ALA A 89 13.03 -1.60 -9.94
CA ALA A 89 13.45 -1.09 -11.24
C ALA A 89 12.54 0.00 -11.82
N ARG A 90 11.26 0.06 -11.43
CA ARG A 90 10.23 0.87 -12.11
C ARG A 90 9.52 1.86 -11.22
N GLU A 91 9.40 1.56 -9.93
CA GLU A 91 8.55 2.30 -9.02
C GLU A 91 9.36 3.27 -8.14
N GLN A 92 8.71 4.33 -7.70
CA GLN A 92 9.26 5.18 -6.66
C GLN A 92 9.07 4.50 -5.30
N ILE A 93 10.11 4.47 -4.48
CA ILE A 93 10.10 3.77 -3.19
C ILE A 93 10.65 4.67 -2.11
N LEU A 94 9.94 4.75 -0.99
CA LEU A 94 10.42 5.35 0.24
C LEU A 94 10.57 4.27 1.31
N VAL A 95 11.73 4.25 1.94
CA VAL A 95 12.11 3.32 3.01
C VAL A 95 12.06 4.05 4.35
N ALA A 96 11.49 3.42 5.37
CA ALA A 96 11.58 3.85 6.75
C ALA A 96 12.66 3.04 7.47
N GLU A 97 13.63 3.75 8.03
CA GLU A 97 14.70 3.22 8.85
C GLU A 97 14.56 3.75 10.27
N LEU A 98 14.57 2.87 11.26
CA LEU A 98 14.52 3.21 12.68
C LEU A 98 15.78 2.65 13.36
N ASP A 99 16.57 3.54 13.95
CA ASP A 99 17.85 3.19 14.60
C ASP A 99 18.76 2.32 13.73
N GLY A 100 18.88 2.66 12.44
CA GLY A 100 19.72 1.94 11.47
C GLY A 100 19.11 0.65 10.91
N GLN A 101 17.87 0.31 11.24
CA GLN A 101 17.17 -0.85 10.72
C GLN A 101 16.03 -0.48 9.78
N VAL A 102 15.96 -1.12 8.62
CA VAL A 102 14.83 -0.99 7.70
C VAL A 102 13.59 -1.64 8.32
N VAL A 103 12.57 -0.82 8.62
CA VAL A 103 11.35 -1.25 9.34
C VAL A 103 10.07 -1.05 8.54
N GLY A 104 10.13 -0.34 7.42
CA GLY A 104 8.95 -0.11 6.60
C GLY A 104 9.27 0.33 5.18
N LYS A 105 8.30 0.19 4.30
CA LYS A 105 8.36 0.65 2.91
C LYS A 105 7.01 1.15 2.43
N ILE A 106 7.04 2.01 1.44
CA ILE A 106 5.91 2.46 0.63
C ILE A 106 6.39 2.67 -0.79
N ASN A 107 5.61 2.31 -1.78
CA ASN A 107 5.98 2.48 -3.19
C ASN A 107 4.79 2.88 -4.05
N THR A 108 5.06 3.40 -5.26
CA THR A 108 4.05 3.44 -6.32
C THR A 108 3.80 2.01 -6.84
N SER A 109 2.64 1.75 -7.39
CA SER A 109 2.29 0.44 -7.97
C SER A 109 1.74 0.55 -9.38
N ALA A 110 1.41 1.76 -9.80
CA ALA A 110 1.03 2.10 -11.16
C ALA A 110 1.13 3.63 -11.35
N GLU A 111 1.25 4.05 -12.60
CA GLU A 111 1.17 5.45 -12.97
C GLU A 111 0.32 5.66 -14.21
N SER A 112 -0.29 6.83 -14.29
CA SER A 112 -1.00 7.34 -15.45
C SER A 112 -0.51 8.75 -15.78
N PHE A 113 -1.05 9.36 -16.82
CA PHE A 113 -0.72 10.75 -17.17
C PHE A 113 -1.06 11.75 -16.07
N THR A 114 -2.04 11.45 -15.22
CA THR A 114 -2.57 12.39 -14.22
C THR A 114 -2.41 11.91 -12.79
N ARG A 115 -2.09 10.64 -12.55
CA ARG A 115 -2.08 10.04 -11.20
C ARG A 115 -0.99 9.02 -11.00
N TYR A 116 -0.50 8.96 -9.75
CA TYR A 116 0.23 7.82 -9.22
C TYR A 116 -0.71 6.97 -8.36
N GLN A 117 -0.58 5.65 -8.45
CA GLN A 117 -1.21 4.74 -7.50
C GLN A 117 -0.20 4.35 -6.43
N ILE A 118 -0.54 4.59 -5.17
CA ILE A 118 0.26 4.15 -4.03
C ILE A 118 -0.12 2.70 -3.70
N GLY A 119 0.91 1.89 -3.47
CA GLY A 119 0.79 0.51 -3.01
C GLY A 119 1.93 0.09 -2.11
N GLY A 120 1.95 -1.17 -1.71
CA GLY A 120 3.06 -1.75 -0.97
C GLY A 120 3.40 -1.06 0.36
N VAL A 121 2.42 -0.42 1.01
CA VAL A 121 2.62 0.23 2.30
C VAL A 121 2.70 -0.84 3.39
N TYR A 122 3.86 -0.98 3.97
CA TYR A 122 4.07 -1.97 5.02
C TYR A 122 5.02 -1.46 6.10
N VAL A 123 4.68 -1.74 7.35
CA VAL A 123 5.53 -1.50 8.52
C VAL A 123 5.64 -2.81 9.29
N ARG A 124 6.85 -3.17 9.65
CA ARG A 124 7.18 -4.36 10.45
C ARG A 124 6.29 -4.40 11.71
N PRO A 125 5.67 -5.55 12.05
CA PRO A 125 4.66 -5.66 13.10
C PRO A 125 5.10 -5.10 14.46
N ASP A 126 6.34 -5.36 14.86
CA ASP A 126 6.93 -4.88 16.12
C ASP A 126 7.19 -3.36 16.17
N CYS A 127 7.12 -2.69 15.01
CA CYS A 127 7.27 -1.23 14.87
C CYS A 127 5.94 -0.51 14.59
N ARG A 128 4.81 -1.22 14.63
CA ARG A 128 3.48 -0.63 14.43
C ARG A 128 3.04 0.18 15.65
N GLY A 129 2.10 1.10 15.45
CA GLY A 129 1.62 1.99 16.52
C GLY A 129 2.51 3.20 16.82
N LEU A 130 3.73 3.25 16.28
CA LEU A 130 4.70 4.33 16.46
C LEU A 130 4.53 5.52 15.50
N GLY A 131 3.49 5.52 14.66
CA GLY A 131 3.25 6.60 13.69
C GLY A 131 4.07 6.50 12.39
N ILE A 132 4.92 5.49 12.23
CA ILE A 132 5.82 5.32 11.06
C ILE A 132 5.02 5.28 9.76
N GLY A 133 3.96 4.47 9.67
CA GLY A 133 3.13 4.37 8.48
C GLY A 133 2.49 5.69 8.08
N ALA A 134 2.01 6.46 9.06
CA ALA A 134 1.42 7.78 8.82
C ALA A 134 2.48 8.77 8.28
N LYS A 135 3.68 8.78 8.87
CA LYS A 135 4.77 9.65 8.44
C LYS A 135 5.26 9.29 7.04
N MET A 136 5.45 7.98 6.76
CA MET A 136 5.81 7.52 5.40
C MET A 136 4.78 7.96 4.38
N THR A 137 3.50 7.70 4.65
CA THR A 137 2.41 8.07 3.73
C THR A 137 2.40 9.57 3.47
N ALA A 138 2.56 10.38 4.50
CA ALA A 138 2.58 11.84 4.37
C ALA A 138 3.72 12.34 3.48
N VAL A 139 4.95 11.93 3.82
CA VAL A 139 6.14 12.39 3.09
C VAL A 139 6.11 11.88 1.65
N PHE A 140 5.76 10.62 1.44
CA PHE A 140 5.68 10.04 0.11
C PHE A 140 4.61 10.73 -0.75
N SER A 141 3.42 10.98 -0.17
CA SER A 141 2.35 11.71 -0.87
C SER A 141 2.78 13.12 -1.25
N GLN A 142 3.44 13.87 -0.35
CA GLN A 142 3.97 15.20 -0.65
C GLN A 142 4.98 15.17 -1.80
N ASN A 143 5.91 14.21 -1.79
CA ASN A 143 6.93 14.07 -2.83
C ASN A 143 6.30 13.76 -4.21
N LEU A 144 5.26 12.93 -4.25
CA LEU A 144 4.57 12.58 -5.48
C LEU A 144 3.69 13.73 -6.00
N LEU A 145 2.93 14.41 -5.12
CA LEU A 145 2.11 15.57 -5.49
C LEU A 145 2.96 16.72 -6.04
N ALA A 146 4.17 16.92 -5.51
CA ALA A 146 5.11 17.93 -6.01
C ALA A 146 5.53 17.69 -7.49
N GLN A 147 5.30 16.48 -8.02
CA GLN A 147 5.52 16.14 -9.43
C GLN A 147 4.32 16.49 -10.33
N GLY A 148 3.27 17.13 -9.77
CA GLY A 148 2.12 17.65 -10.51
C GLY A 148 1.06 16.62 -10.87
N ARG A 149 1.03 15.46 -10.18
CA ARG A 149 0.02 14.40 -10.38
C ARG A 149 -0.72 14.09 -9.10
N GLY A 150 -2.02 13.85 -9.21
CA GLY A 150 -2.83 13.37 -8.09
C GLY A 150 -2.46 11.95 -7.69
N LEU A 151 -2.98 11.51 -6.55
CA LEU A 151 -2.69 10.19 -5.98
C LEU A 151 -3.97 9.37 -5.86
N THR A 152 -3.83 8.05 -5.99
CA THR A 152 -4.88 7.08 -5.67
C THR A 152 -4.28 5.93 -4.87
N LEU A 153 -5.13 5.23 -4.13
CA LEU A 153 -4.79 3.96 -3.50
C LEU A 153 -6.04 3.11 -3.29
N PHE A 154 -5.83 1.80 -3.18
CA PHE A 154 -6.84 0.86 -2.70
C PHE A 154 -6.50 0.41 -1.29
N VAL A 155 -7.49 0.40 -0.42
CA VAL A 155 -7.35 -0.10 0.94
C VAL A 155 -8.49 -1.06 1.28
N LYS A 156 -8.17 -2.23 1.82
CA LYS A 156 -9.19 -3.17 2.30
C LYS A 156 -10.01 -2.50 3.39
N LYS A 157 -11.34 -2.52 3.29
CA LYS A 157 -12.24 -1.92 4.31
C LYS A 157 -12.00 -2.50 5.71
N ARG A 158 -11.60 -3.77 5.79
CA ARG A 158 -11.24 -4.44 7.06
C ARG A 158 -9.95 -3.91 7.70
N ASN A 159 -9.04 -3.29 6.92
CA ASN A 159 -7.81 -2.67 7.44
C ASN A 159 -8.10 -1.26 7.96
N THR A 160 -8.82 -1.19 9.09
CA THR A 160 -9.24 0.08 9.69
C THR A 160 -8.08 0.96 10.14
N ALA A 161 -6.91 0.37 10.44
CA ALA A 161 -5.71 1.12 10.80
C ALA A 161 -5.17 1.89 9.59
N ALA A 162 -5.04 1.24 8.43
CA ALA A 162 -4.62 1.88 7.18
C ALA A 162 -5.64 2.92 6.71
N CYS A 163 -6.95 2.62 6.78
CA CYS A 163 -7.99 3.59 6.44
C CYS A 163 -7.87 4.88 7.26
N ARG A 164 -7.57 4.78 8.56
CA ARG A 164 -7.35 5.96 9.43
C ARG A 164 -6.08 6.73 9.04
N VAL A 165 -5.01 6.01 8.70
CA VAL A 165 -3.75 6.64 8.23
C VAL A 165 -3.98 7.45 6.97
N TYR A 166 -4.64 6.87 5.96
CA TYR A 166 -4.88 7.55 4.69
C TYR A 166 -5.82 8.74 4.83
N ARG A 167 -6.92 8.62 5.60
CA ARG A 167 -7.79 9.77 5.89
C ARG A 167 -7.05 10.90 6.61
N LYS A 168 -6.18 10.58 7.57
CA LYS A 168 -5.31 11.59 8.23
C LYS A 168 -4.31 12.21 7.25
N ALA A 169 -3.85 11.45 6.26
CA ALA A 169 -2.98 11.95 5.19
C ALA A 169 -3.73 12.80 4.14
N GLY A 170 -5.04 13.01 4.31
CA GLY A 170 -5.86 13.85 3.43
C GLY A 170 -6.58 13.09 2.32
N PHE A 171 -6.41 11.77 2.22
CA PHE A 171 -7.14 10.98 1.23
C PHE A 171 -8.64 10.95 1.54
N SER A 172 -9.46 11.08 0.50
CA SER A 172 -10.92 10.92 0.54
C SER A 172 -11.35 9.68 -0.24
N VAL A 173 -12.46 9.07 0.20
CA VAL A 173 -13.05 7.93 -0.50
C VAL A 173 -13.67 8.42 -1.80
N LEU A 174 -13.25 7.83 -2.92
CA LEU A 174 -13.77 8.09 -4.26
C LEU A 174 -14.87 7.10 -4.63
N ALA A 175 -14.66 5.81 -4.35
CA ALA A 175 -15.60 4.75 -4.68
C ALA A 175 -15.33 3.50 -3.82
N ASP A 176 -16.33 2.63 -3.77
CA ASP A 176 -16.20 1.26 -3.30
C ASP A 176 -15.70 0.36 -4.43
N TYR A 177 -14.89 -0.63 -4.09
CA TYR A 177 -14.36 -1.59 -5.03
C TYR A 177 -14.36 -2.98 -4.41
N ARG A 178 -14.70 -4.01 -5.19
CA ARG A 178 -14.70 -5.41 -4.73
C ARG A 178 -13.89 -6.27 -5.68
N ILE A 179 -13.08 -7.15 -5.10
CA ILE A 179 -12.45 -8.28 -5.79
C ILE A 179 -13.14 -9.55 -5.32
N THR A 180 -13.67 -10.31 -6.27
CA THR A 180 -14.28 -11.62 -6.03
C THR A 180 -13.40 -12.69 -6.67
N TYR A 181 -13.00 -13.68 -5.89
CA TYR A 181 -12.26 -14.86 -6.34
C TYR A 181 -13.24 -16.02 -6.50
N TYR A 182 -13.13 -16.76 -7.60
CA TYR A 182 -13.95 -17.91 -7.92
C TYR A 182 -13.17 -19.20 -7.91
#